data_f75241a21e2ad2e681e5c709c8ce5ffa
#
_entry.id   f75241a21e2ad2e681e5c709c8ce5ffa
#
_cell.length_a   1.000
_cell.length_b   1.000
_cell.length_c   1.000
_cell.angle_alpha   90.00
_cell.angle_beta   90.00
_cell.angle_gamma   90.00
#
_symmetry.space_group_name_H-M   'P 1'
#
loop_
_entity.id
_entity.type
_entity.pdbx_description
1 polymer ?
#
loop_
_entity_poly.entity_id
_entity_poly.type
_entity_poly.pdbx_seq_one_letter_code
_entity_poly.pdbx_strand_id
1 'polypeptide(L)'
;MFINVPREINDRQLPETTIQEINKFAQFLSTPMGRALGATIEQHRSQLKLLIMYAPSHHPNDLLSKKMLNEVIRKLMLPYKDGGRAVQASTARNYITTIIHYINFLDITHTDDAPELHARLETLKNSVQNMSYSYKVKSAQNVIAIAERNLDRMPTPQEVRHYKSHVRRQIIQKLEEVHRTKGQTNLDNWEVTDIFGYFALEQCFSNAPRTGDICNMTLHEYHRRQSLKGGYQAIKVTITKCKNQYRGAYINFSPELLSHLRIYMQYPAAPCMRRL
;
A
#
# COMPACT_ATOMS: atom_id res chain seq x y z
N MET A 1 -8.84 -22.79 17.01
CA MET A 1 -9.60 -21.68 17.60
C MET A 1 -9.69 -20.57 16.55
N PHE A 2 -10.89 -20.19 16.12
CA PHE A 2 -11.10 -19.14 15.11
C PHE A 2 -11.50 -17.84 15.80
N ILE A 3 -11.17 -16.72 15.20
CA ILE A 3 -11.47 -15.41 15.76
C ILE A 3 -12.66 -14.80 15.01
N ASN A 4 -13.63 -14.32 15.77
CA ASN A 4 -14.75 -13.55 15.27
C ASN A 4 -14.34 -12.06 15.35
N VAL A 5 -13.77 -11.50 14.29
CA VAL A 5 -13.53 -10.06 14.19
C VAL A 5 -14.28 -9.55 12.98
N PRO A 6 -15.06 -8.48 13.12
CA PRO A 6 -15.70 -7.84 12.00
C PRO A 6 -14.65 -7.40 10.97
N ARG A 7 -14.88 -7.63 9.68
CA ARG A 7 -14.01 -7.16 8.58
C ARG A 7 -13.95 -5.64 8.51
N GLU A 8 -14.97 -4.97 9.00
CA GLU A 8 -15.04 -3.51 9.09
C GLU A 8 -14.86 -3.06 10.53
N ILE A 9 -13.84 -2.26 10.77
CA ILE A 9 -13.59 -1.63 12.06
C ILE A 9 -14.57 -0.47 12.17
N ASN A 10 -15.65 -0.68 12.93
CA ASN A 10 -16.60 0.38 13.21
C ASN A 10 -16.16 1.12 14.48
N ASP A 11 -15.92 2.43 14.37
CA ASP A 11 -15.52 3.29 15.49
C ASP A 11 -16.52 3.26 16.65
N ARG A 12 -17.78 2.91 16.38
CA ARG A 12 -18.84 2.77 17.41
C ARG A 12 -18.57 1.65 18.42
N GLN A 13 -17.58 0.79 18.18
CA GLN A 13 -17.22 -0.33 19.07
C GLN A 13 -16.12 0.04 20.08
N LEU A 14 -15.50 1.20 19.93
CA LEU A 14 -14.44 1.66 20.83
C LEU A 14 -14.93 2.81 21.74
N PRO A 15 -14.45 2.87 23.01
CA PRO A 15 -14.71 4.00 23.89
C PRO A 15 -14.24 5.32 23.26
N GLU A 16 -14.95 6.41 23.50
CA GLU A 16 -14.61 7.74 22.97
C GLU A 16 -13.20 8.18 23.37
N THR A 17 -12.79 7.89 24.60
CA THR A 17 -11.42 8.16 25.09
C THR A 17 -10.36 7.43 24.28
N THR A 18 -10.64 6.21 23.87
CA THR A 18 -9.75 5.42 23.01
C THR A 18 -9.66 6.02 21.61
N ILE A 19 -10.77 6.47 21.04
CA ILE A 19 -10.80 7.14 19.74
C ILE A 19 -9.98 8.44 19.77
N GLN A 20 -10.12 9.23 20.82
CA GLN A 20 -9.35 10.46 21.02
C GLN A 20 -7.84 10.16 21.10
N GLU A 21 -7.44 9.13 21.82
CA GLU A 21 -6.04 8.71 21.92
C GLU A 21 -5.47 8.28 20.56
N ILE A 22 -6.21 7.50 19.80
CA ILE A 22 -5.84 7.08 18.43
C ILE A 22 -5.69 8.30 17.51
N ASN A 23 -6.55 9.30 17.64
CA ASN A 23 -6.47 10.52 16.86
C ASN A 23 -5.23 11.36 17.23
N LYS A 24 -4.89 11.48 18.52
CA LYS A 24 -3.63 12.12 18.98
C LYS A 24 -2.41 11.40 18.41
N PHE A 25 -2.41 10.07 18.43
CA PHE A 25 -1.34 9.27 17.81
C PHE A 25 -1.22 9.53 16.31
N ALA A 26 -2.33 9.59 15.57
CA ALA A 26 -2.33 9.90 14.15
C ALA A 26 -1.79 11.33 13.88
N GLN A 27 -2.14 12.31 14.72
CA GLN A 27 -1.58 13.66 14.65
C GLN A 27 -0.06 13.65 14.90
N PHE A 28 0.41 12.94 15.92
CA PHE A 28 1.84 12.77 16.17
C PHE A 28 2.59 12.20 14.98
N LEU A 29 2.04 11.19 14.31
CA LEU A 29 2.66 10.58 13.13
C LEU A 29 2.84 11.59 11.96
N SER A 30 2.00 12.61 11.87
CA SER A 30 2.11 13.68 10.88
C SER A 30 3.21 14.70 11.16
N THR A 31 3.75 14.72 12.38
CA THR A 31 4.82 15.63 12.79
C THR A 31 6.19 15.19 12.24
N PRO A 32 7.20 16.08 12.23
CA PRO A 32 8.57 15.69 11.88
C PRO A 32 9.14 14.56 12.75
N MET A 33 8.66 14.41 14.00
CA MET A 33 9.05 13.32 14.91
C MET A 33 8.42 11.98 14.50
N GLY A 34 7.17 11.97 14.06
CA GLY A 34 6.48 10.78 13.58
C GLY A 34 6.91 10.33 12.18
N ARG A 35 7.34 11.25 11.33
CA ARG A 35 7.90 11.04 9.98
C ARG A 35 7.05 10.17 9.04
N ALA A 36 5.75 10.08 9.25
CA ALA A 36 4.88 9.28 8.39
C ALA A 36 4.22 10.13 7.28
N LEU A 37 3.95 9.51 6.14
CA LEU A 37 3.17 10.10 5.05
C LEU A 37 1.69 9.75 5.23
N GLY A 38 0.78 10.53 4.63
CA GLY A 38 -0.67 10.43 4.83
C GLY A 38 -1.23 9.00 4.73
N ALA A 39 -0.92 8.25 3.66
CA ALA A 39 -1.36 6.87 3.52
C ALA A 39 -0.81 5.93 4.62
N THR A 40 0.42 6.19 5.08
CA THR A 40 1.06 5.44 6.16
C THR A 40 0.43 5.77 7.51
N ILE A 41 0.01 7.03 7.73
CA ILE A 41 -0.71 7.45 8.94
C ILE A 41 -2.02 6.70 9.07
N GLU A 42 -2.84 6.67 8.03
CA GLU A 42 -4.10 5.93 8.03
C GLU A 42 -3.92 4.42 8.20
N GLN A 43 -2.86 3.86 7.63
CA GLN A 43 -2.50 2.46 7.86
C GLN A 43 -2.20 2.20 9.34
N HIS A 44 -1.33 3.00 9.98
CA HIS A 44 -1.01 2.84 11.40
C HIS A 44 -2.22 3.09 12.30
N ARG A 45 -3.04 4.08 11.97
CA ARG A 45 -4.30 4.36 12.66
C ARG A 45 -5.23 3.14 12.65
N SER A 46 -5.48 2.57 11.48
CA SER A 46 -6.33 1.38 11.31
C SER A 46 -5.74 0.15 12.01
N GLN A 47 -4.42 -0.01 11.95
CA GLN A 47 -3.73 -1.11 12.62
C GLN A 47 -3.80 -0.99 14.14
N LEU A 48 -3.63 0.21 14.71
CA LEU A 48 -3.75 0.43 16.14
C LEU A 48 -5.18 0.16 16.62
N LYS A 49 -6.21 0.63 15.89
CA LYS A 49 -7.61 0.30 16.18
C LYS A 49 -7.82 -1.21 16.26
N LEU A 50 -7.36 -1.94 15.27
CA LEU A 50 -7.50 -3.40 15.24
C LEU A 50 -6.81 -4.07 16.43
N LEU A 51 -5.60 -3.66 16.77
CA LEU A 51 -4.87 -4.18 17.93
C LEU A 51 -5.64 -3.96 19.23
N ILE A 52 -6.21 -2.78 19.41
CA ILE A 52 -7.01 -2.43 20.60
C ILE A 52 -8.31 -3.26 20.65
N MET A 53 -8.95 -3.52 19.54
CA MET A 53 -10.14 -4.38 19.49
C MET A 53 -9.87 -5.83 19.93
N TYR A 54 -8.64 -6.32 19.76
CA TYR A 54 -8.22 -7.64 20.26
C TYR A 54 -7.79 -7.59 21.73
N ALA A 55 -7.57 -6.41 22.28
CA ALA A 55 -7.20 -6.23 23.67
C ALA A 55 -8.43 -6.43 24.59
N PRO A 56 -8.26 -6.98 25.79
CA PRO A 56 -9.38 -7.37 26.64
C PRO A 56 -10.26 -6.21 27.11
N SER A 57 -9.67 -5.05 27.40
CA SER A 57 -10.40 -3.86 27.87
C SER A 57 -10.76 -2.89 26.74
N HIS A 58 -10.39 -3.19 25.51
CA HIS A 58 -10.50 -2.28 24.37
C HIS A 58 -9.82 -0.92 24.63
N HIS A 59 -8.76 -0.92 25.44
CA HIS A 59 -7.99 0.28 25.79
C HIS A 59 -6.53 0.12 25.34
N PRO A 60 -5.88 1.20 24.84
CA PRO A 60 -4.50 1.18 24.39
C PRO A 60 -3.49 0.70 25.44
N ASN A 61 -3.76 0.96 26.73
CA ASN A 61 -2.88 0.56 27.83
C ASN A 61 -2.67 -0.98 27.93
N ASP A 62 -3.60 -1.78 27.43
CA ASP A 62 -3.40 -3.24 27.36
C ASP A 62 -2.21 -3.60 26.50
N LEU A 63 -1.92 -2.82 25.45
CA LEU A 63 -0.79 -3.04 24.56
C LEU A 63 0.57 -2.74 25.20
N LEU A 64 0.58 -2.07 26.36
CA LEU A 64 1.79 -1.73 27.13
C LEU A 64 2.24 -2.86 28.06
N SER A 65 1.51 -3.98 28.08
CA SER A 65 1.90 -5.20 28.80
C SER A 65 2.46 -6.22 27.81
N LYS A 66 3.71 -6.67 28.01
CA LYS A 66 4.34 -7.71 27.17
C LYS A 66 3.50 -8.97 27.05
N LYS A 67 2.86 -9.39 28.16
CA LYS A 67 1.99 -10.59 28.18
C LYS A 67 0.76 -10.39 27.29
N MET A 68 0.08 -9.26 27.46
CA MET A 68 -1.13 -8.93 26.72
C MET A 68 -0.82 -8.72 25.24
N LEU A 69 0.26 -8.01 24.93
CA LEU A 69 0.70 -7.78 23.57
C LEU A 69 0.99 -9.10 22.83
N ASN A 70 1.71 -10.04 23.48
CA ASN A 70 1.95 -11.36 22.93
C ASN A 70 0.63 -12.10 22.63
N GLU A 71 -0.34 -11.97 23.52
CA GLU A 71 -1.66 -12.60 23.33
C GLU A 71 -2.43 -11.98 22.16
N VAL A 72 -2.43 -10.65 22.03
CA VAL A 72 -3.05 -9.94 20.91
C VAL A 72 -2.41 -10.35 19.60
N ILE A 73 -1.07 -10.34 19.50
CA ILE A 73 -0.37 -10.77 18.29
C ILE A 73 -0.66 -12.23 17.97
N ARG A 74 -0.67 -13.11 18.98
CA ARG A 74 -1.03 -14.52 18.79
C ARG A 74 -2.45 -14.69 18.25
N LYS A 75 -3.42 -13.94 18.77
CA LYS A 75 -4.81 -13.94 18.27
C LYS A 75 -4.88 -13.51 16.80
N LEU A 76 -4.16 -12.46 16.41
CA LEU A 76 -4.08 -12.01 15.02
C LEU A 76 -3.53 -13.07 14.06
N MET A 77 -2.66 -13.96 14.54
CA MET A 77 -2.07 -15.04 13.73
C MET A 77 -2.97 -16.28 13.59
N LEU A 78 -4.12 -16.33 14.27
CA LEU A 78 -5.07 -17.42 14.13
C LEU A 78 -5.94 -17.24 12.86
N PRO A 79 -6.35 -18.34 12.21
CA PRO A 79 -7.30 -18.29 11.10
C PRO A 79 -8.65 -17.72 11.56
N TYR A 80 -9.32 -17.01 10.68
CA TYR A 80 -10.68 -16.51 10.93
C TYR A 80 -11.70 -17.67 10.91
N LYS A 81 -12.81 -17.53 11.67
CA LYS A 81 -13.87 -18.55 11.76
C LYS A 81 -14.56 -18.85 10.42
N ASP A 82 -14.65 -17.87 9.57
CA ASP A 82 -15.28 -17.93 8.25
C ASP A 82 -14.34 -18.44 7.14
N GLY A 83 -13.27 -19.15 7.51
CA GLY A 83 -12.31 -19.73 6.56
C GLY A 83 -11.29 -18.72 5.99
N GLY A 84 -11.24 -17.51 6.55
CA GLY A 84 -10.24 -16.51 6.21
C GLY A 84 -8.82 -16.99 6.57
N ARG A 85 -7.82 -16.55 5.80
CA ARG A 85 -6.42 -16.89 6.07
C ARG A 85 -5.92 -16.16 7.31
N ALA A 86 -5.08 -16.84 8.09
CA ALA A 86 -4.31 -16.21 9.15
C ALA A 86 -3.47 -15.07 8.64
N VAL A 87 -3.23 -14.08 9.48
CA VAL A 87 -2.34 -12.94 9.15
C VAL A 87 -0.93 -13.45 8.85
N GLN A 88 -0.37 -13.05 7.72
CA GLN A 88 0.99 -13.42 7.33
C GLN A 88 2.04 -12.75 8.23
N ALA A 89 3.21 -13.37 8.34
CA ALA A 89 4.33 -12.86 9.14
C ALA A 89 4.76 -11.42 8.76
N SER A 90 4.69 -11.06 7.48
CA SER A 90 4.95 -9.70 7.00
C SER A 90 3.92 -8.69 7.53
N THR A 91 2.64 -9.08 7.54
CA THR A 91 1.55 -8.24 8.06
C THR A 91 1.65 -8.13 9.58
N ALA A 92 1.94 -9.22 10.30
CA ALA A 92 2.18 -9.20 11.74
C ALA A 92 3.33 -8.25 12.10
N ARG A 93 4.39 -8.23 11.30
CA ARG A 93 5.50 -7.29 11.46
C ARG A 93 5.05 -5.83 11.32
N ASN A 94 4.12 -5.52 10.40
CA ASN A 94 3.58 -4.17 10.26
C ASN A 94 2.80 -3.75 11.51
N TYR A 95 2.01 -4.64 12.11
CA TYR A 95 1.34 -4.39 13.38
C TYR A 95 2.34 -4.11 14.51
N ILE A 96 3.42 -4.88 14.59
CA ILE A 96 4.50 -4.67 15.56
C ILE A 96 5.17 -3.31 15.34
N THR A 97 5.39 -2.91 14.10
CA THR A 97 5.92 -1.58 13.77
C THR A 97 4.98 -0.47 14.26
N THR A 98 3.67 -0.64 14.11
CA THR A 98 2.67 0.30 14.65
C THR A 98 2.77 0.43 16.17
N ILE A 99 2.97 -0.68 16.87
CA ILE A 99 3.17 -0.66 18.33
C ILE A 99 4.45 0.09 18.71
N ILE A 100 5.54 -0.08 17.99
CA ILE A 100 6.79 0.67 18.21
C ILE A 100 6.55 2.18 18.05
N HIS A 101 5.81 2.59 17.00
CA HIS A 101 5.44 3.99 16.81
C HIS A 101 4.55 4.52 17.92
N TYR A 102 3.61 3.70 18.40
CA TYR A 102 2.74 4.07 19.50
C TYR A 102 3.51 4.21 20.83
N ILE A 103 4.46 3.32 21.13
CA ILE A 103 5.35 3.43 22.28
C ILE A 103 6.19 4.71 22.19
N ASN A 104 6.73 5.05 21.03
CA ASN A 104 7.48 6.29 20.83
C ASN A 104 6.59 7.53 21.02
N PHE A 105 5.33 7.49 20.58
CA PHE A 105 4.37 8.56 20.82
C PHE A 105 4.15 8.78 22.32
N LEU A 106 3.91 7.73 23.08
CA LEU A 106 3.73 7.83 24.53
C LEU A 106 4.99 8.32 25.24
N ASP A 107 6.14 7.81 24.83
CA ASP A 107 7.43 8.20 25.38
C ASP A 107 7.66 9.71 25.22
N ILE A 108 7.44 10.25 24.03
CA ILE A 108 7.62 11.68 23.74
C ILE A 108 6.56 12.55 24.43
N THR A 109 5.32 12.07 24.56
CA THR A 109 4.22 12.89 25.11
C THR A 109 4.12 12.87 26.64
N HIS A 110 4.74 11.88 27.31
CA HIS A 110 4.61 11.68 28.76
C HIS A 110 5.95 11.58 29.51
N THR A 111 7.10 11.70 28.83
CA THR A 111 8.42 11.48 29.45
C THR A 111 8.76 12.50 30.52
N ASP A 112 8.35 13.78 30.34
CA ASP A 112 8.71 14.84 31.24
C ASP A 112 8.05 14.69 32.61
N ASP A 113 6.93 13.94 32.69
CA ASP A 113 6.11 13.83 33.89
C ASP A 113 6.37 12.51 34.67
N ALA A 114 7.01 11.50 34.09
CA ALA A 114 7.13 10.19 34.72
C ALA A 114 8.36 9.37 34.26
N PRO A 115 9.54 9.54 34.88
CA PRO A 115 10.76 8.79 34.56
C PRO A 115 10.61 7.26 34.62
N GLU A 116 9.78 6.75 35.53
CA GLU A 116 9.50 5.32 35.64
C GLU A 116 8.72 4.78 34.42
N LEU A 117 7.84 5.60 33.86
CA LEU A 117 7.12 5.26 32.64
C LEU A 117 8.08 5.15 31.46
N HIS A 118 9.03 6.06 31.32
CA HIS A 118 10.07 6.01 30.28
C HIS A 118 10.86 4.70 30.31
N ALA A 119 11.42 4.32 31.46
CA ALA A 119 12.17 3.08 31.60
C ALA A 119 11.33 1.82 31.26
N ARG A 120 10.06 1.84 31.62
CA ARG A 120 9.11 0.77 31.30
C ARG A 120 8.82 0.71 29.80
N LEU A 121 8.60 1.87 29.15
CA LEU A 121 8.35 1.97 27.71
C LEU A 121 9.58 1.52 26.90
N GLU A 122 10.78 1.89 27.31
CA GLU A 122 12.02 1.45 26.68
C GLU A 122 12.20 -0.06 26.76
N THR A 123 11.99 -0.67 27.94
CA THR A 123 12.03 -2.13 28.12
C THR A 123 11.01 -2.84 27.22
N LEU A 124 9.79 -2.31 27.12
CA LEU A 124 8.76 -2.85 26.25
C LEU A 124 9.15 -2.71 24.78
N LYS A 125 9.67 -1.56 24.36
CA LYS A 125 10.16 -1.28 23.00
C LYS A 125 11.22 -2.28 22.57
N ASN A 126 12.23 -2.56 23.42
CA ASN A 126 13.26 -3.54 23.15
C ASN A 126 12.67 -4.96 22.97
N SER A 127 11.71 -5.34 23.79
CA SER A 127 11.01 -6.62 23.66
C SER A 127 10.22 -6.72 22.35
N VAL A 128 9.56 -5.65 21.94
CA VAL A 128 8.78 -5.57 20.70
C VAL A 128 9.70 -5.58 19.47
N GLN A 129 10.86 -4.94 19.54
CA GLN A 129 11.87 -4.99 18.47
C GLN A 129 12.40 -6.41 18.26
N ASN A 130 12.65 -7.17 19.34
CA ASN A 130 13.05 -8.57 19.24
C ASN A 130 11.95 -9.45 18.60
N MET A 131 10.68 -9.19 18.92
CA MET A 131 9.55 -9.84 18.22
C MET A 131 9.56 -9.49 16.73
N SER A 132 9.76 -8.23 16.38
CA SER A 132 9.85 -7.77 14.99
C SER A 132 10.93 -8.52 14.21
N TYR A 133 12.08 -8.75 14.82
CA TYR A 133 13.16 -9.52 14.21
C TYR A 133 12.74 -10.96 13.90
N SER A 134 12.10 -11.66 14.85
CA SER A 134 11.59 -13.02 14.64
C SER A 134 10.61 -13.10 13.46
N TYR A 135 9.70 -12.13 13.33
CA TYR A 135 8.78 -12.06 12.20
C TYR A 135 9.46 -11.66 10.89
N LYS A 136 10.56 -10.89 10.95
CA LYS A 136 11.38 -10.58 9.77
C LYS A 136 12.00 -11.85 9.18
N VAL A 137 12.54 -12.73 10.02
CA VAL A 137 13.11 -14.02 9.57
C VAL A 137 12.03 -14.90 8.95
N LYS A 138 10.89 -15.06 9.61
CA LYS A 138 9.75 -15.82 9.06
C LYS A 138 9.22 -15.22 7.76
N SER A 139 9.17 -13.89 7.65
CA SER A 139 8.76 -13.22 6.42
C SER A 139 9.73 -13.46 5.28
N ALA A 140 11.04 -13.48 5.53
CA ALA A 140 12.03 -13.78 4.51
C ALA A 140 11.90 -15.22 3.99
N GLN A 141 11.65 -16.20 4.86
CA GLN A 141 11.37 -17.58 4.47
C GLN A 141 10.10 -17.67 3.60
N ASN A 142 9.05 -16.94 3.96
CA ASN A 142 7.81 -16.87 3.16
C ASN A 142 8.05 -16.24 1.79
N VAL A 143 8.92 -15.24 1.67
CA VAL A 143 9.26 -14.61 0.37
C VAL A 143 9.89 -15.62 -0.57
N ILE A 144 10.79 -16.47 -0.09
CA ILE A 144 11.40 -17.55 -0.88
C ILE A 144 10.31 -18.52 -1.36
N ALA A 145 9.48 -19.01 -0.47
CA ALA A 145 8.38 -19.93 -0.82
C ALA A 145 7.32 -19.30 -1.77
N ILE A 146 7.13 -17.97 -1.69
CA ILE A 146 6.27 -17.24 -2.63
C ILE A 146 6.99 -17.09 -3.99
N ALA A 147 8.29 -16.81 -4.00
CA ALA A 147 9.06 -16.70 -5.23
C ALA A 147 9.06 -18.04 -5.99
N GLU A 148 9.28 -19.15 -5.31
CA GLU A 148 9.19 -20.50 -5.90
C GLU A 148 7.81 -20.76 -6.52
N ARG A 149 6.73 -20.47 -5.78
CA ARG A 149 5.35 -20.61 -6.31
C ARG A 149 5.03 -19.65 -7.44
N ASN A 150 5.65 -18.48 -7.47
CA ASN A 150 5.43 -17.50 -8.54
C ASN A 150 6.20 -17.83 -9.80
N LEU A 151 7.30 -18.62 -9.73
CA LEU A 151 7.95 -19.16 -10.92
C LEU A 151 6.98 -20.00 -11.75
N ASP A 152 6.16 -20.82 -11.07
CA ASP A 152 5.12 -21.64 -11.73
C ASP A 152 3.95 -20.82 -12.29
N ARG A 153 3.83 -19.55 -11.89
CA ARG A 153 2.78 -18.61 -12.30
C ARG A 153 3.27 -17.53 -13.24
N MET A 154 4.54 -17.55 -13.58
CA MET A 154 5.06 -16.61 -14.59
C MET A 154 4.42 -16.90 -15.93
N PRO A 155 3.96 -15.86 -16.66
CA PRO A 155 3.38 -16.07 -17.97
C PRO A 155 4.40 -16.74 -18.89
N THR A 156 3.96 -17.79 -19.55
CA THR A 156 4.77 -18.51 -20.53
C THR A 156 5.08 -17.61 -21.73
N PRO A 157 6.15 -17.88 -22.48
CA PRO A 157 6.42 -17.16 -23.72
C PRO A 157 5.25 -17.21 -24.71
N GLN A 158 4.42 -18.24 -24.61
CA GLN A 158 3.24 -18.43 -25.45
C GLN A 158 2.10 -17.46 -25.04
N GLU A 159 1.86 -17.31 -23.75
CA GLU A 159 0.88 -16.34 -23.21
C GLU A 159 1.30 -14.89 -23.47
N VAL A 160 2.60 -14.58 -23.36
CA VAL A 160 3.12 -13.25 -23.71
C VAL A 160 2.95 -12.98 -25.23
N ARG A 161 3.19 -13.98 -26.11
CA ARG A 161 2.93 -13.83 -27.54
C ARG A 161 1.44 -13.66 -27.82
N HIS A 162 0.58 -14.40 -27.13
CA HIS A 162 -0.88 -14.28 -27.27
C HIS A 162 -1.34 -12.87 -26.87
N TYR A 163 -0.89 -12.36 -25.72
CA TYR A 163 -1.16 -10.99 -25.31
C TYR A 163 -0.77 -9.99 -26.40
N LYS A 164 0.48 -10.04 -26.90
CA LYS A 164 0.97 -9.09 -27.90
C LYS A 164 0.23 -9.16 -29.24
N SER A 165 -0.19 -10.33 -29.65
CA SER A 165 -0.83 -10.52 -30.96
C SER A 165 -2.35 -10.33 -30.96
N HIS A 166 -3.02 -10.56 -29.85
CA HIS A 166 -4.49 -10.52 -29.74
C HIS A 166 -4.97 -9.43 -28.79
N VAL A 167 -4.70 -9.57 -27.51
CA VAL A 167 -5.25 -8.68 -26.47
C VAL A 167 -4.81 -7.23 -26.69
N ARG A 168 -3.52 -7.02 -26.88
CA ARG A 168 -2.95 -5.70 -27.18
C ARG A 168 -3.61 -5.05 -28.39
N ARG A 169 -3.80 -5.82 -29.46
CA ARG A 169 -4.43 -5.32 -30.70
C ARG A 169 -5.89 -4.91 -30.47
N GLN A 170 -6.66 -5.70 -29.74
CA GLN A 170 -8.05 -5.37 -29.41
C GLN A 170 -8.15 -4.07 -28.61
N ILE A 171 -7.27 -3.87 -27.64
CA ILE A 171 -7.26 -2.64 -26.83
C ILE A 171 -6.86 -1.43 -27.68
N ILE A 172 -5.87 -1.57 -28.58
CA ILE A 172 -5.47 -0.49 -29.49
C ILE A 172 -6.64 -0.13 -30.42
N GLN A 173 -7.31 -1.11 -31.03
CA GLN A 173 -8.48 -0.88 -31.87
C GLN A 173 -9.59 -0.13 -31.11
N LYS A 174 -9.80 -0.47 -29.83
CA LYS A 174 -10.76 0.22 -28.98
C LYS A 174 -10.37 1.68 -28.72
N LEU A 175 -9.10 1.96 -28.45
CA LEU A 175 -8.59 3.33 -28.31
C LEU A 175 -8.74 4.14 -29.60
N GLU A 176 -8.45 3.54 -30.75
CA GLU A 176 -8.64 4.17 -32.06
C GLU A 176 -10.13 4.48 -32.33
N GLU A 177 -11.04 3.59 -31.92
CA GLU A 177 -12.48 3.82 -32.01
C GLU A 177 -12.91 5.00 -31.12
N VAL A 178 -12.44 5.06 -29.87
CA VAL A 178 -12.70 6.19 -28.97
C VAL A 178 -12.19 7.51 -29.59
N HIS A 179 -11.03 7.47 -30.20
CA HIS A 179 -10.49 8.66 -30.90
C HIS A 179 -11.36 9.05 -32.09
N ARG A 180 -11.72 8.11 -32.95
CA ARG A 180 -12.55 8.32 -34.14
C ARG A 180 -13.93 8.89 -33.79
N THR A 181 -14.55 8.42 -32.71
CA THR A 181 -15.86 8.86 -32.24
C THR A 181 -15.78 10.11 -31.36
N LYS A 182 -14.60 10.70 -31.17
CA LYS A 182 -14.35 11.85 -30.28
C LYS A 182 -14.90 11.65 -28.85
N GLY A 183 -14.80 10.42 -28.34
CA GLY A 183 -15.24 10.07 -27.01
C GLY A 183 -16.75 9.81 -26.86
N GLN A 184 -17.50 9.72 -27.97
CA GLN A 184 -18.93 9.34 -27.92
C GLN A 184 -19.13 7.85 -27.64
N THR A 185 -18.09 7.03 -27.80
CA THR A 185 -18.11 5.61 -27.41
C THR A 185 -18.15 5.50 -25.90
N ASN A 186 -19.23 4.92 -25.37
CA ASN A 186 -19.38 4.67 -23.95
C ASN A 186 -18.55 3.43 -23.58
N LEU A 187 -17.43 3.64 -22.88
CA LEU A 187 -16.65 2.54 -22.33
C LEU A 187 -17.23 2.11 -21.00
N ASP A 188 -17.41 0.82 -20.80
CA ASP A 188 -17.76 0.29 -19.50
C ASP A 188 -16.56 0.26 -18.54
N ASN A 189 -16.81 -0.06 -17.26
CA ASN A 189 -15.76 -0.08 -16.23
C ASN A 189 -14.70 -1.15 -16.50
N TRP A 190 -15.06 -2.26 -17.17
CA TRP A 190 -14.12 -3.33 -17.51
C TRP A 190 -13.19 -2.89 -18.64
N GLU A 191 -13.73 -2.27 -19.69
CA GLU A 191 -12.96 -1.74 -20.81
C GLU A 191 -11.96 -0.67 -20.36
N VAL A 192 -12.37 0.21 -19.44
CA VAL A 192 -11.48 1.19 -18.80
C VAL A 192 -10.37 0.51 -18.02
N THR A 193 -10.70 -0.55 -17.28
CA THR A 193 -9.73 -1.34 -16.51
C THR A 193 -8.73 -2.05 -17.44
N ASP A 194 -9.20 -2.61 -18.56
CA ASP A 194 -8.36 -3.26 -19.56
C ASP A 194 -7.40 -2.28 -20.24
N ILE A 195 -7.88 -1.08 -20.60
CA ILE A 195 -7.04 -0.02 -21.16
C ILE A 195 -5.96 0.40 -20.13
N PHE A 196 -6.33 0.55 -18.86
CA PHE A 196 -5.35 0.86 -17.82
C PHE A 196 -4.35 -0.28 -17.62
N GLY A 197 -4.82 -1.52 -17.62
CA GLY A 197 -4.01 -2.74 -17.58
C GLY A 197 -3.01 -2.80 -18.74
N TYR A 198 -3.44 -2.43 -19.95
CA TYR A 198 -2.57 -2.31 -21.12
C TYR A 198 -1.40 -1.34 -20.86
N PHE A 199 -1.67 -0.12 -20.41
CA PHE A 199 -0.60 0.84 -20.11
C PHE A 199 0.35 0.32 -19.04
N ALA A 200 -0.17 -0.31 -17.99
CA ALA A 200 0.64 -0.90 -16.93
C ALA A 200 1.54 -2.04 -17.45
N LEU A 201 1.00 -2.95 -18.27
CA LEU A 201 1.75 -4.07 -18.84
C LEU A 201 2.82 -3.61 -19.83
N GLU A 202 2.50 -2.70 -20.75
CA GLU A 202 3.49 -2.16 -21.71
C GLU A 202 4.64 -1.45 -20.96
N GLN A 203 4.35 -0.76 -19.88
CA GLN A 203 5.37 -0.15 -19.03
C GLN A 203 6.20 -1.20 -18.28
N CYS A 204 5.58 -2.26 -17.76
CA CYS A 204 6.30 -3.35 -17.11
C CYS A 204 7.26 -4.07 -18.08
N PHE A 205 6.86 -4.26 -19.33
CA PHE A 205 7.71 -4.88 -20.35
C PHE A 205 8.85 -3.97 -20.82
N SER A 206 8.67 -2.66 -20.82
CA SER A 206 9.67 -1.72 -21.35
C SER A 206 10.61 -1.15 -20.30
N ASN A 207 10.14 -0.86 -19.10
CA ASN A 207 10.90 -0.14 -18.08
C ASN A 207 10.92 -0.84 -16.71
N ALA A 208 10.09 -1.88 -16.51
CA ALA A 208 9.86 -2.54 -15.22
C ALA A 208 9.65 -1.54 -14.04
N PRO A 209 8.88 -0.45 -14.19
CA PRO A 209 8.61 0.46 -13.10
C PRO A 209 7.77 -0.26 -12.04
N ARG A 210 7.78 0.26 -10.82
CA ARG A 210 6.83 -0.21 -9.80
C ARG A 210 5.41 0.22 -10.19
N THR A 211 4.44 -0.67 -10.00
CA THR A 211 3.02 -0.37 -10.26
C THR A 211 2.57 0.92 -9.57
N GLY A 212 3.02 1.14 -8.32
CA GLY A 212 2.74 2.36 -7.59
C GLY A 212 3.28 3.64 -8.24
N ASP A 213 4.39 3.56 -8.97
CA ASP A 213 4.92 4.72 -9.68
C ASP A 213 4.02 5.09 -10.86
N ILE A 214 3.48 4.08 -11.57
CA ILE A 214 2.52 4.31 -12.66
C ILE A 214 1.21 4.91 -12.11
N CYS A 215 0.68 4.35 -11.03
CA CYS A 215 -0.57 4.81 -10.41
C CYS A 215 -0.48 6.21 -9.78
N ASN A 216 0.72 6.63 -9.37
CA ASN A 216 0.93 7.93 -8.74
C ASN A 216 1.32 9.05 -9.73
N MET A 217 1.44 8.72 -11.02
CA MET A 217 1.72 9.72 -12.06
C MET A 217 0.56 10.71 -12.16
N THR A 218 0.87 12.01 -12.09
CA THR A 218 -0.11 13.08 -12.17
C THR A 218 -0.14 13.74 -13.55
N LEU A 219 -1.25 14.41 -13.88
CA LEU A 219 -1.36 15.23 -15.08
C LEU A 219 -0.29 16.32 -15.15
N HIS A 220 0.03 16.93 -14.01
CA HIS A 220 1.08 17.94 -13.93
C HIS A 220 2.44 17.36 -14.33
N GLU A 221 2.79 16.16 -13.85
CA GLU A 221 4.04 15.47 -14.20
C GLU A 221 4.05 15.05 -15.67
N TYR A 222 2.91 14.58 -16.19
CA TYR A 222 2.75 14.28 -17.60
C TYR A 222 2.99 15.52 -18.48
N HIS A 223 2.48 16.70 -18.13
CA HIS A 223 2.70 17.94 -18.90
C HIS A 223 4.16 18.41 -18.85
N ARG A 224 4.91 18.06 -17.81
CA ARG A 224 6.34 18.36 -17.65
C ARG A 224 7.29 17.28 -18.16
N ARG A 225 6.79 16.36 -18.96
CA ARG A 225 7.59 15.29 -19.55
C ARG A 225 8.76 15.82 -20.37
N GLN A 226 9.85 15.09 -20.37
CA GLN A 226 11.09 15.44 -21.06
C GLN A 226 11.24 14.60 -22.31
N SER A 227 11.60 15.24 -23.43
CA SER A 227 11.89 14.55 -24.68
C SER A 227 13.24 13.84 -24.60
N LEU A 228 13.27 12.59 -25.06
CA LEU A 228 14.46 11.76 -25.18
C LEU A 228 14.75 11.45 -26.65
N LYS A 229 15.93 10.86 -26.94
CA LYS A 229 16.28 10.41 -28.29
C LYS A 229 15.26 9.41 -28.82
N GLY A 230 15.06 9.42 -30.14
CA GLY A 230 14.16 8.48 -30.82
C GLY A 230 12.66 8.76 -30.59
N GLY A 231 12.28 9.95 -30.16
CA GLY A 231 10.89 10.34 -29.91
C GLY A 231 10.30 9.80 -28.60
N TYR A 232 11.10 9.12 -27.80
CA TYR A 232 10.70 8.72 -26.43
C TYR A 232 10.50 9.94 -25.56
N GLN A 233 9.68 9.78 -24.51
CA GLN A 233 9.49 10.80 -23.49
C GLN A 233 9.56 10.21 -22.09
N ALA A 234 10.23 10.92 -21.18
CA ALA A 234 10.35 10.55 -19.77
C ALA A 234 9.43 11.42 -18.91
N ILE A 235 8.66 10.77 -18.05
CA ILE A 235 7.84 11.42 -17.03
C ILE A 235 8.47 11.15 -15.67
N LYS A 236 8.79 12.21 -14.94
CA LYS A 236 9.32 12.12 -13.58
C LYS A 236 8.17 12.06 -12.58
N VAL A 237 7.96 10.90 -11.97
CA VAL A 237 6.97 10.72 -10.91
C VAL A 237 7.61 11.02 -9.56
N THR A 238 7.05 11.97 -8.82
CA THR A 238 7.62 12.47 -7.56
C THR A 238 7.12 11.72 -6.35
N ILE A 239 5.90 11.15 -6.41
CA ILE A 239 5.31 10.34 -5.34
C ILE A 239 5.68 8.88 -5.56
N THR A 240 6.84 8.48 -5.07
CA THR A 240 7.35 7.11 -5.17
C THR A 240 7.72 6.57 -3.80
N LYS A 241 7.71 5.24 -3.66
CA LYS A 241 8.14 4.57 -2.42
C LYS A 241 9.61 4.87 -2.05
N CYS A 242 10.42 5.24 -3.03
CA CYS A 242 11.85 5.55 -2.88
C CYS A 242 12.17 7.05 -2.98
N LYS A 243 11.19 7.92 -2.76
CA LYS A 243 11.35 9.38 -2.87
C LYS A 243 12.58 9.91 -2.13
N ASN A 244 12.85 9.38 -0.94
CA ASN A 244 13.98 9.81 -0.11
C ASN A 244 15.35 9.36 -0.65
N GLN A 245 15.41 8.32 -1.47
CA GLN A 245 16.66 7.80 -2.04
C GLN A 245 16.96 8.38 -3.43
N TYR A 246 15.94 8.52 -4.29
CA TYR A 246 16.14 8.81 -5.71
C TYR A 246 15.43 10.07 -6.20
N ARG A 247 14.82 10.87 -5.32
CA ARG A 247 14.07 12.11 -5.65
C ARG A 247 12.98 11.92 -6.73
N GLY A 248 12.49 10.71 -6.93
CA GLY A 248 11.47 10.36 -7.91
C GLY A 248 11.83 9.14 -8.75
N ALA A 249 10.89 8.66 -9.55
CA ALA A 249 11.07 7.62 -10.56
C ALA A 249 10.87 8.22 -11.95
N TYR A 250 11.60 7.70 -12.94
CA TYR A 250 11.38 8.06 -14.33
C TYR A 250 10.66 6.93 -15.05
N ILE A 251 9.56 7.27 -15.73
CA ILE A 251 8.80 6.34 -16.57
C ILE A 251 8.98 6.80 -18.02
N ASN A 252 9.55 5.93 -18.85
CA ASN A 252 9.81 6.23 -20.26
C ASN A 252 8.67 5.70 -21.13
N PHE A 253 8.14 6.54 -21.97
CA PHE A 253 7.09 6.20 -22.92
C PHE A 253 7.65 6.18 -24.34
N SER A 254 7.38 5.09 -25.07
CA SER A 254 7.62 5.06 -26.51
C SER A 254 6.66 6.01 -27.23
N PRO A 255 7.00 6.49 -28.45
CA PRO A 255 6.10 7.33 -29.23
C PRO A 255 4.72 6.74 -29.43
N GLU A 256 4.63 5.42 -29.69
CA GLU A 256 3.37 4.69 -29.85
C GLU A 256 2.54 4.71 -28.54
N LEU A 257 3.14 4.28 -27.42
CA LEU A 257 2.44 4.22 -26.15
C LEU A 257 1.99 5.61 -25.67
N LEU A 258 2.78 6.63 -25.96
CA LEU A 258 2.44 8.01 -25.65
C LEU A 258 1.25 8.50 -26.51
N SER A 259 1.14 8.09 -27.78
CA SER A 259 -0.01 8.43 -28.62
C SER A 259 -1.30 7.82 -28.07
N HIS A 260 -1.26 6.56 -27.65
CA HIS A 260 -2.39 5.88 -27.01
C HIS A 260 -2.78 6.56 -25.68
N LEU A 261 -1.80 6.92 -24.88
CA LEU A 261 -2.05 7.64 -23.62
C LEU A 261 -2.71 9.00 -23.86
N ARG A 262 -2.31 9.74 -24.92
CA ARG A 262 -2.96 11.01 -25.31
C ARG A 262 -4.43 10.82 -25.65
N ILE A 263 -4.77 9.79 -26.44
CA ILE A 263 -6.15 9.46 -26.78
C ILE A 263 -6.94 9.20 -25.49
N TYR A 264 -6.41 8.33 -24.63
CA TYR A 264 -7.06 8.00 -23.37
C TYR A 264 -7.29 9.22 -22.47
N MET A 265 -6.33 10.14 -22.39
CA MET A 265 -6.44 11.35 -21.57
C MET A 265 -7.33 12.43 -22.19
N GLN A 266 -7.41 12.48 -23.52
CA GLN A 266 -8.24 13.46 -24.23
C GLN A 266 -9.74 13.12 -24.08
N TYR A 267 -10.08 11.84 -23.96
CA TYR A 267 -11.44 11.35 -23.88
C TYR A 267 -11.62 10.49 -22.62
N PRO A 268 -11.61 11.09 -21.42
CA PRO A 268 -11.70 10.33 -20.18
C PRO A 268 -13.09 9.68 -20.07
N ALA A 269 -13.17 8.42 -20.39
CA ALA A 269 -14.42 7.64 -20.45
C ALA A 269 -14.97 7.26 -19.07
N ALA A 270 -14.32 7.61 -17.96
CA ALA A 270 -14.77 7.18 -16.62
C ALA A 270 -14.54 8.22 -15.51
N PRO A 271 -15.45 8.24 -14.51
CA PRO A 271 -15.32 9.10 -13.31
C PRO A 271 -14.04 8.88 -12.48
N CYS A 272 -13.37 7.76 -12.67
CA CYS A 272 -12.13 7.39 -11.94
C CYS A 272 -10.95 8.35 -12.19
N MET A 273 -10.94 9.07 -13.31
CA MET A 273 -9.87 10.02 -13.68
C MET A 273 -9.93 11.35 -12.94
N ARG A 274 -10.93 11.61 -12.12
CA ARG A 274 -10.97 12.85 -11.29
C ARG A 274 -9.97 12.83 -10.12
N ARG A 275 -9.17 11.77 -9.99
CA ARG A 275 -8.14 11.63 -8.94
C ARG A 275 -6.70 11.58 -9.47
N LEU A 276 -6.50 11.77 -10.78
CA LEU A 276 -5.18 11.98 -11.34
C LEU A 276 -4.79 13.45 -11.36
#